data_59fb6c713f2c03274e696dd1bd617aa3
#
_entry.id   59fb6c713f2c03274e696dd1bd617aa3
#
_cell.length_a   1.000
_cell.length_b   1.000
_cell.length_c   1.000
_cell.angle_alpha   90.00
_cell.angle_beta   90.00
_cell.angle_gamma   90.00
#
_symmetry.space_group_name_H-M   'P 1'
#
loop_
_entity.id
_entity.type
_entity.pdbx_description
1 polymer ?
#
loop_
_entity_poly.entity_id
_entity_poly.type
_entity_poly.pdbx_seq_one_letter_code
_entity_poly.pdbx_strand_id
1 'polypeptide(L)'
;MFLQRPGDVRRLILGGKPSYHDDLVATARRAGVEPEFVAWPEFRRLTGLTDDDKHQGVCVFAKPRRVFAEHELERLSDRLLVIALDQISDPQNLGAVLRAAAFFGADAVLLLKNRSAEITPKVARIGVGGAEFVDVYRVINLARSLDTLRGYGYWVYGLDERGERTLRDAEFDPQTVLVIGAEGQGLRQRTRTKCDALVRIPGGRDGVESLNAAVATSIALAEIAATRSADSAAAEAARRSAEGASSRRAG
;
A
#
# COMPACT_ATOMS: atom_id res chain seq x y z
N MET A 1 -1.71 1.11 -13.81
CA MET A 1 -0.65 0.85 -14.83
C MET A 1 -0.59 1.95 -15.89
N PHE A 2 -1.62 2.17 -16.71
CA PHE A 2 -1.58 3.21 -17.75
C PHE A 2 -1.26 4.62 -17.22
N LEU A 3 -1.66 4.94 -15.99
CA LEU A 3 -1.38 6.23 -15.35
C LEU A 3 0.02 6.31 -14.73
N GLN A 4 0.59 5.20 -14.29
CA GLN A 4 1.83 5.19 -13.51
C GLN A 4 3.06 4.82 -14.34
N ARG A 5 2.92 3.87 -15.26
CA ARG A 5 4.02 3.40 -16.08
C ARG A 5 3.56 2.92 -17.48
N PRO A 6 3.00 3.83 -18.29
CA PRO A 6 2.49 3.48 -19.60
C PRO A 6 3.56 2.86 -20.52
N GLY A 7 4.81 3.30 -20.43
CA GLY A 7 5.94 2.77 -21.21
C GLY A 7 6.33 1.32 -20.90
N ASP A 8 5.80 0.74 -19.82
CA ASP A 8 6.01 -0.67 -19.50
C ASP A 8 4.95 -1.58 -20.11
N VAL A 9 3.84 -1.03 -20.60
CA VAL A 9 2.78 -1.80 -21.24
C VAL A 9 3.24 -2.24 -22.62
N ARG A 10 3.20 -3.54 -22.89
CA ARG A 10 3.58 -4.15 -24.17
C ARG A 10 2.38 -4.41 -25.04
N ARG A 11 1.28 -4.88 -24.46
CA ARG A 11 0.04 -5.23 -25.16
C ARG A 11 -1.15 -5.04 -24.22
N LEU A 12 -2.27 -4.58 -24.80
CA LEU A 12 -3.58 -4.61 -24.15
C LEU A 12 -4.49 -5.44 -25.04
N ILE A 13 -4.94 -6.60 -24.55
CA ILE A 13 -5.85 -7.48 -25.28
C ILE A 13 -7.24 -7.38 -24.64
N LEU A 14 -8.24 -7.12 -25.47
CA LEU A 14 -9.63 -6.98 -25.08
C LEU A 14 -10.48 -8.05 -25.77
N GLY A 15 -11.18 -8.83 -24.97
CA GLY A 15 -12.11 -9.85 -25.44
C GLY A 15 -13.54 -9.33 -25.52
N GLY A 16 -14.29 -9.72 -26.54
CA GLY A 16 -15.69 -9.37 -26.72
C GLY A 16 -15.94 -8.11 -27.55
N LYS A 17 -17.03 -7.40 -27.24
CA LYS A 17 -17.42 -6.20 -28.02
C LYS A 17 -16.62 -4.97 -27.57
N PRO A 18 -16.10 -4.16 -28.50
CA PRO A 18 -15.35 -2.94 -28.18
C PRO A 18 -16.06 -2.00 -27.21
N SER A 19 -17.37 -1.82 -27.36
CA SER A 19 -18.21 -0.90 -26.56
C SER A 19 -18.26 -1.22 -25.04
N TYR A 20 -17.75 -2.38 -24.62
CA TYR A 20 -17.69 -2.71 -23.18
C TYR A 20 -16.51 -2.08 -22.47
N HIS A 21 -15.58 -1.47 -23.22
CA HIS A 21 -14.28 -1.02 -22.70
C HIS A 21 -13.93 0.41 -23.11
N ASP A 22 -14.90 1.25 -23.50
CA ASP A 22 -14.66 2.56 -24.10
C ASP A 22 -13.75 3.46 -23.23
N ASP A 23 -13.98 3.56 -21.93
CA ASP A 23 -13.15 4.35 -21.02
C ASP A 23 -11.71 3.81 -20.93
N LEU A 24 -11.57 2.48 -20.91
CA LEU A 24 -10.25 1.84 -20.86
C LEU A 24 -9.49 2.07 -22.17
N VAL A 25 -10.17 1.94 -23.30
CA VAL A 25 -9.62 2.19 -24.64
C VAL A 25 -9.14 3.63 -24.76
N ALA A 26 -9.96 4.60 -24.34
CA ALA A 26 -9.60 6.01 -24.37
C ALA A 26 -8.36 6.28 -23.47
N THR A 27 -8.29 5.64 -22.29
CA THR A 27 -7.16 5.77 -21.37
C THR A 27 -5.89 5.13 -21.93
N ALA A 28 -5.98 3.94 -22.53
CA ALA A 28 -4.86 3.25 -23.14
C ALA A 28 -4.28 4.04 -24.33
N ARG A 29 -5.14 4.56 -25.21
CA ARG A 29 -4.72 5.39 -26.35
C ARG A 29 -4.04 6.68 -25.94
N ARG A 30 -4.55 7.37 -24.89
CA ARG A 30 -3.88 8.54 -24.31
C ARG A 30 -2.49 8.20 -23.76
N ALA A 31 -2.31 6.98 -23.30
CA ALA A 31 -1.03 6.45 -22.84
C ALA A 31 -0.13 5.90 -23.97
N GLY A 32 -0.53 6.04 -25.24
CA GLY A 32 0.21 5.55 -26.42
C GLY A 32 0.11 4.03 -26.62
N VAL A 33 -0.89 3.36 -26.03
CA VAL A 33 -1.10 1.92 -26.15
C VAL A 33 -2.35 1.67 -26.98
N GLU A 34 -2.20 1.04 -28.16
CA GLU A 34 -3.33 0.65 -28.99
C GLU A 34 -3.88 -0.72 -28.54
N PRO A 35 -5.18 -0.80 -28.20
CA PRO A 35 -5.81 -2.04 -27.78
C PRO A 35 -5.99 -3.04 -28.93
N GLU A 36 -5.78 -4.31 -28.66
CA GLU A 36 -6.06 -5.42 -29.58
C GLU A 36 -7.41 -6.04 -29.22
N PHE A 37 -8.38 -5.93 -30.11
CA PHE A 37 -9.70 -6.56 -29.92
C PHE A 37 -9.72 -7.94 -30.55
N VAL A 38 -10.12 -8.94 -29.78
CA VAL A 38 -10.14 -10.33 -30.21
C VAL A 38 -11.43 -11.04 -29.80
N ALA A 39 -11.81 -12.08 -30.54
CA ALA A 39 -12.91 -12.95 -30.16
C ALA A 39 -12.53 -13.78 -28.90
N TRP A 40 -13.55 -14.25 -28.15
CA TRP A 40 -13.32 -15.00 -26.89
C TRP A 40 -12.39 -16.22 -27.02
N PRO A 41 -12.49 -17.06 -28.07
CA PRO A 41 -11.56 -18.18 -28.24
C PRO A 41 -10.11 -17.73 -28.37
N GLU A 42 -9.90 -16.66 -29.13
CA GLU A 42 -8.57 -16.07 -29.34
C GLU A 42 -8.05 -15.38 -28.07
N PHE A 43 -8.91 -14.68 -27.32
CA PHE A 43 -8.56 -14.09 -26.03
C PHE A 43 -8.01 -15.16 -25.08
N ARG A 44 -8.73 -16.28 -24.91
CA ARG A 44 -8.27 -17.38 -24.05
C ARG A 44 -6.94 -17.97 -24.54
N ARG A 45 -6.79 -18.15 -25.85
CA ARG A 45 -5.55 -18.69 -26.46
C ARG A 45 -4.35 -17.77 -26.19
N LEU A 46 -4.51 -16.46 -26.34
CA LEU A 46 -3.42 -15.49 -26.21
C LEU A 46 -3.06 -15.19 -24.76
N THR A 47 -4.03 -15.20 -23.86
CA THR A 47 -3.85 -14.77 -22.48
C THR A 47 -3.66 -15.95 -21.52
N GLY A 48 -4.12 -17.14 -21.87
CA GLY A 48 -4.21 -18.30 -20.98
C GLY A 48 -5.23 -18.15 -19.85
N LEU A 49 -6.03 -17.07 -19.86
CA LEU A 49 -7.04 -16.79 -18.84
C LEU A 49 -8.31 -17.60 -19.11
N THR A 50 -8.98 -18.02 -18.06
CA THR A 50 -10.26 -18.72 -18.05
C THR A 50 -11.34 -17.88 -17.38
N ASP A 51 -12.60 -18.26 -17.48
CA ASP A 51 -13.73 -17.54 -16.87
C ASP A 51 -13.60 -17.45 -15.33
N ASP A 52 -12.91 -18.43 -14.69
CA ASP A 52 -12.61 -18.40 -13.26
C ASP A 52 -11.66 -17.26 -12.84
N ASP A 53 -10.91 -16.73 -13.78
CA ASP A 53 -9.97 -15.64 -13.51
C ASP A 53 -10.63 -14.27 -13.30
N LYS A 54 -11.94 -14.14 -13.53
CA LYS A 54 -12.72 -12.90 -13.39
C LYS A 54 -12.08 -11.70 -14.10
N HIS A 55 -11.52 -11.94 -15.28
CA HIS A 55 -10.72 -10.97 -16.05
C HIS A 55 -11.53 -9.87 -16.75
N GLN A 56 -12.88 -9.96 -16.76
CA GLN A 56 -13.78 -9.00 -17.41
C GLN A 56 -13.42 -8.70 -18.90
N GLY A 57 -12.79 -9.63 -19.58
CA GLY A 57 -12.34 -9.45 -20.97
C GLY A 57 -11.10 -8.57 -21.15
N VAL A 58 -10.35 -8.32 -20.09
CA VAL A 58 -9.17 -7.44 -20.13
C VAL A 58 -7.92 -8.21 -19.74
N CYS A 59 -6.87 -8.13 -20.56
CA CYS A 59 -5.54 -8.61 -20.22
C CYS A 59 -4.47 -7.61 -20.66
N VAL A 60 -3.60 -7.23 -19.73
CA VAL A 60 -2.47 -6.33 -19.96
C VAL A 60 -1.18 -7.12 -19.82
N PHE A 61 -0.37 -7.14 -20.89
CA PHE A 61 1.01 -7.62 -20.83
C PHE A 61 1.92 -6.43 -20.61
N ALA A 62 2.71 -6.48 -19.55
CA ALA A 62 3.63 -5.41 -19.19
C ALA A 62 4.95 -5.96 -18.66
N LYS A 63 5.97 -5.12 -18.61
CA LYS A 63 7.18 -5.43 -17.87
C LYS A 63 6.86 -5.66 -16.39
N PRO A 64 7.54 -6.58 -15.71
CA PRO A 64 7.41 -6.73 -14.27
C PRO A 64 7.61 -5.38 -13.57
N ARG A 65 6.81 -5.13 -12.52
CA ARG A 65 7.07 -3.96 -11.68
C ARG A 65 8.42 -4.11 -10.98
N ARG A 66 9.13 -2.99 -10.87
CA ARG A 66 10.34 -2.94 -10.05
C ARG A 66 9.98 -3.24 -8.59
N VAL A 67 10.75 -4.13 -7.99
CA VAL A 67 10.76 -4.38 -6.56
C VAL A 67 12.15 -4.01 -6.07
N PHE A 68 12.22 -3.15 -5.08
CA PHE A 68 13.47 -2.64 -4.54
C PHE A 68 14.08 -3.63 -3.56
N ALA A 69 15.40 -3.62 -3.46
CA ALA A 69 16.15 -4.45 -2.53
C ALA A 69 16.43 -3.71 -1.21
N GLU A 70 16.80 -4.44 -0.16
CA GLU A 70 17.09 -3.90 1.18
C GLU A 70 18.17 -2.80 1.17
N HIS A 71 19.17 -2.90 0.31
CA HIS A 71 20.23 -1.88 0.19
C HIS A 71 19.75 -0.55 -0.42
N GLU A 72 18.55 -0.50 -0.98
CA GLU A 72 17.94 0.70 -1.55
C GLU A 72 17.01 1.44 -0.56
N LEU A 73 16.99 1.05 0.72
CA LEU A 73 16.14 1.69 1.75
C LEU A 73 16.44 3.18 1.94
N GLU A 74 17.61 3.67 1.57
CA GLU A 74 17.97 5.09 1.56
C GLU A 74 17.01 5.95 0.74
N ARG A 75 16.35 5.37 -0.27
CA ARG A 75 15.33 6.05 -1.09
C ARG A 75 14.09 6.44 -0.30
N LEU A 76 13.97 5.95 0.92
CA LEU A 76 12.85 6.26 1.82
C LEU A 76 13.18 7.39 2.80
N SER A 77 14.38 7.96 2.78
CA SER A 77 14.83 8.97 3.76
C SER A 77 13.95 10.23 3.83
N ASP A 78 13.26 10.56 2.73
CA ASP A 78 12.38 11.72 2.58
C ASP A 78 10.88 11.36 2.47
N ARG A 79 10.53 10.09 2.69
CA ARG A 79 9.15 9.60 2.63
C ARG A 79 8.48 9.68 4.00
N LEU A 80 7.14 9.64 4.02
CA LEU A 80 6.38 9.87 5.23
C LEU A 80 5.80 8.59 5.84
N LEU A 81 5.25 7.68 5.02
CA LEU A 81 4.53 6.51 5.52
C LEU A 81 5.00 5.22 4.86
N VAL A 82 5.56 4.36 5.68
CA VAL A 82 6.03 3.03 5.28
C VAL A 82 5.24 1.96 6.04
N ILE A 83 4.79 0.92 5.35
CA ILE A 83 4.16 -0.25 5.96
C ILE A 83 5.17 -1.39 5.95
N ALA A 84 5.39 -2.03 7.07
CA ALA A 84 6.28 -3.17 7.20
C ALA A 84 5.49 -4.43 7.56
N LEU A 85 5.52 -5.45 6.70
CA LEU A 85 4.73 -6.67 6.86
C LEU A 85 5.59 -7.81 7.41
N ASP A 86 5.28 -8.25 8.63
CA ASP A 86 5.98 -9.32 9.32
C ASP A 86 5.34 -10.69 9.02
N GLN A 87 5.81 -11.35 7.94
CA GLN A 87 5.37 -12.68 7.51
C GLN A 87 3.92 -12.78 6.99
N ILE A 88 3.45 -11.79 6.27
CA ILE A 88 2.16 -11.90 5.55
C ILE A 88 2.37 -12.79 4.32
N SER A 89 1.91 -14.04 4.40
CA SER A 89 2.11 -15.08 3.37
C SER A 89 0.89 -15.29 2.47
N ASP A 90 -0.30 -14.85 2.89
CA ASP A 90 -1.50 -14.99 2.09
C ASP A 90 -1.56 -13.90 0.99
N PRO A 91 -1.67 -14.30 -0.30
CA PRO A 91 -1.86 -13.36 -1.40
C PRO A 91 -3.10 -12.47 -1.31
N GLN A 92 -4.18 -12.94 -0.65
CA GLN A 92 -5.39 -12.14 -0.43
C GLN A 92 -5.08 -10.95 0.48
N ASN A 93 -4.41 -11.21 1.61
CA ASN A 93 -4.01 -10.17 2.55
C ASN A 93 -3.03 -9.19 1.92
N LEU A 94 -2.02 -9.69 1.21
CA LEU A 94 -1.06 -8.80 0.54
C LEU A 94 -1.74 -7.89 -0.47
N GLY A 95 -2.62 -8.43 -1.31
CA GLY A 95 -3.36 -7.64 -2.30
C GLY A 95 -4.22 -6.56 -1.63
N ALA A 96 -4.97 -6.92 -0.58
CA ALA A 96 -5.80 -5.98 0.16
C ALA A 96 -4.98 -4.89 0.88
N VAL A 97 -3.83 -5.26 1.47
CA VAL A 97 -2.90 -4.30 2.08
C VAL A 97 -2.35 -3.32 1.05
N LEU A 98 -1.89 -3.79 -0.11
CA LEU A 98 -1.39 -2.91 -1.17
C LEU A 98 -2.46 -1.93 -1.68
N ARG A 99 -3.72 -2.37 -1.74
CA ARG A 99 -4.85 -1.50 -2.07
C ARG A 99 -5.08 -0.44 -1.02
N ALA A 100 -5.12 -0.82 0.26
CA ALA A 100 -5.29 0.11 1.37
C ALA A 100 -4.11 1.09 1.47
N ALA A 101 -2.86 0.60 1.31
CA ALA A 101 -1.67 1.41 1.28
C ALA A 101 -1.73 2.50 0.21
N ALA A 102 -2.10 2.13 -1.02
CA ALA A 102 -2.26 3.08 -2.12
C ALA A 102 -3.38 4.09 -1.85
N PHE A 103 -4.52 3.63 -1.31
CA PHE A 103 -5.69 4.48 -1.05
C PHE A 103 -5.40 5.54 0.01
N PHE A 104 -4.68 5.18 1.08
CA PHE A 104 -4.34 6.07 2.19
C PHE A 104 -3.00 6.78 2.01
N GLY A 105 -2.36 6.68 0.85
CA GLY A 105 -1.16 7.44 0.51
C GLY A 105 0.11 6.96 1.21
N ALA A 106 0.23 5.65 1.49
CA ALA A 106 1.51 5.10 1.92
C ALA A 106 2.52 5.12 0.76
N ASP A 107 3.77 5.49 1.07
CA ASP A 107 4.85 5.60 0.09
C ASP A 107 5.43 4.24 -0.27
N ALA A 108 5.56 3.36 0.72
CA ALA A 108 6.20 2.06 0.51
C ALA A 108 5.63 0.93 1.38
N VAL A 109 5.81 -0.30 0.90
CA VAL A 109 5.56 -1.53 1.64
C VAL A 109 6.82 -2.39 1.67
N LEU A 110 7.28 -2.74 2.87
CA LEU A 110 8.38 -3.68 3.10
C LEU A 110 7.83 -5.09 3.28
N LEU A 111 8.36 -6.02 2.49
CA LEU A 111 8.05 -7.45 2.55
C LEU A 111 9.32 -8.25 2.86
N LEU A 112 9.21 -9.26 3.68
CA LEU A 112 10.30 -10.21 3.84
C LEU A 112 10.56 -10.95 2.50
N LYS A 113 11.83 -11.17 2.16
CA LYS A 113 12.22 -11.96 0.98
C LYS A 113 11.69 -13.39 1.08
N ASN A 114 11.74 -13.95 2.29
CA ASN A 114 11.23 -15.29 2.59
C ASN A 114 10.00 -15.19 3.51
N ARG A 115 9.09 -16.14 3.42
CA ARG A 115 7.87 -16.22 4.25
C ARG A 115 6.89 -15.05 4.06
N SER A 116 6.89 -14.43 2.89
CA SER A 116 5.87 -13.45 2.49
C SER A 116 5.36 -13.79 1.09
N ALA A 117 4.11 -13.44 0.83
CA ALA A 117 3.53 -13.59 -0.50
C ALA A 117 4.34 -12.78 -1.55
N GLU A 118 4.34 -13.27 -2.78
CA GLU A 118 4.93 -12.57 -3.92
C GLU A 118 3.91 -11.69 -4.62
N ILE A 119 4.38 -10.62 -5.28
CA ILE A 119 3.52 -9.78 -6.12
C ILE A 119 3.31 -10.49 -7.46
N THR A 120 2.35 -11.39 -7.46
CA THR A 120 1.90 -12.10 -8.65
C THR A 120 0.78 -11.35 -9.36
N PRO A 121 0.41 -11.73 -10.60
CA PRO A 121 -0.80 -11.21 -11.25
C PRO A 121 -2.07 -11.37 -10.40
N LYS A 122 -2.16 -12.45 -9.60
CA LYS A 122 -3.26 -12.67 -8.65
C LYS A 122 -3.29 -11.58 -7.58
N VAL A 123 -2.15 -11.26 -6.96
CA VAL A 123 -2.03 -10.19 -5.95
C VAL A 123 -2.35 -8.82 -6.58
N ALA A 124 -1.84 -8.53 -7.77
CA ALA A 124 -2.13 -7.28 -8.47
C ALA A 124 -3.63 -7.11 -8.77
N ARG A 125 -4.31 -8.19 -9.13
CA ARG A 125 -5.76 -8.20 -9.36
C ARG A 125 -6.54 -7.96 -8.06
N ILE A 126 -6.21 -8.65 -6.98
CA ILE A 126 -6.83 -8.45 -5.66
C ILE A 126 -6.64 -7.01 -5.19
N GLY A 127 -5.44 -6.48 -5.36
CA GLY A 127 -5.07 -5.11 -5.02
C GLY A 127 -5.67 -4.03 -5.93
N VAL A 128 -6.42 -4.42 -6.98
CA VAL A 128 -7.08 -3.49 -7.94
C VAL A 128 -6.11 -2.40 -8.41
N GLY A 129 -4.86 -2.79 -8.72
CA GLY A 129 -3.82 -1.88 -9.16
C GLY A 129 -3.12 -1.07 -8.05
N GLY A 130 -3.47 -1.24 -6.78
CA GLY A 130 -2.80 -0.56 -5.66
C GLY A 130 -1.29 -0.73 -5.66
N ALA A 131 -0.80 -1.92 -6.06
CA ALA A 131 0.62 -2.17 -6.23
C ALA A 131 1.31 -1.22 -7.24
N GLU A 132 0.61 -0.52 -8.10
CA GLU A 132 1.20 0.42 -9.06
C GLU A 132 1.50 1.80 -8.43
N PHE A 133 0.96 2.08 -7.26
CA PHE A 133 1.07 3.38 -6.58
C PHE A 133 2.02 3.38 -5.38
N VAL A 134 2.42 2.20 -4.90
CA VAL A 134 3.20 2.04 -3.68
C VAL A 134 4.51 1.36 -4.00
N ASP A 135 5.65 1.89 -3.57
CA ASP A 135 6.94 1.24 -3.76
C ASP A 135 7.06 -0.01 -2.90
N VAL A 136 7.52 -1.11 -3.48
CA VAL A 136 7.67 -2.37 -2.76
C VAL A 136 9.13 -2.74 -2.59
N TYR A 137 9.51 -3.02 -1.35
CA TYR A 137 10.84 -3.43 -0.96
C TYR A 137 10.86 -4.88 -0.47
N ARG A 138 11.81 -5.66 -0.93
CA ARG A 138 12.09 -7.01 -0.41
C ARG A 138 13.29 -6.95 0.52
N VAL A 139 13.06 -7.18 1.81
CA VAL A 139 14.09 -7.15 2.84
C VAL A 139 14.37 -8.54 3.38
N ILE A 140 15.62 -8.79 3.76
CA ILE A 140 16.07 -10.09 4.30
C ILE A 140 15.74 -10.17 5.79
N ASN A 141 15.97 -9.07 6.51
CA ASN A 141 15.78 -8.99 7.95
C ASN A 141 14.97 -7.74 8.33
N LEU A 142 13.69 -7.94 8.61
CA LEU A 142 12.78 -6.84 8.92
C LEU A 142 13.27 -6.02 10.13
N ALA A 143 13.72 -6.67 11.21
CA ALA A 143 14.20 -5.97 12.40
C ALA A 143 15.39 -5.04 12.10
N ARG A 144 16.34 -5.48 11.25
CA ARG A 144 17.44 -4.65 10.79
C ARG A 144 16.98 -3.51 9.89
N SER A 145 16.04 -3.78 9.00
CA SER A 145 15.46 -2.74 8.13
C SER A 145 14.75 -1.66 8.93
N LEU A 146 14.05 -2.03 10.03
CA LEU A 146 13.44 -1.07 10.94
C LEU A 146 14.50 -0.20 11.63
N ASP A 147 15.63 -0.78 12.09
CA ASP A 147 16.76 0.00 12.63
C ASP A 147 17.35 0.98 11.60
N THR A 148 17.43 0.57 10.32
CA THR A 148 17.88 1.44 9.23
C THR A 148 16.92 2.61 9.02
N LEU A 149 15.61 2.36 8.96
CA LEU A 149 14.59 3.41 8.80
C LEU A 149 14.57 4.37 10.00
N ARG A 150 14.76 3.86 11.22
CA ARG A 150 14.91 4.71 12.41
C ARG A 150 16.12 5.66 12.27
N GLY A 151 17.21 5.19 11.67
CA GLY A 151 18.37 6.03 11.33
C GLY A 151 18.06 7.16 10.35
N TYR A 152 16.98 7.05 9.57
CA TYR A 152 16.47 8.11 8.67
C TYR A 152 15.41 9.00 9.35
N GLY A 153 15.12 8.82 10.63
CA GLY A 153 14.17 9.64 11.37
C GLY A 153 12.76 9.07 11.52
N TYR A 154 12.54 7.84 11.08
CA TYR A 154 11.24 7.20 11.25
C TYR A 154 10.98 6.77 12.68
N TRP A 155 9.74 6.98 13.13
CA TRP A 155 9.20 6.36 14.33
C TRP A 155 8.44 5.09 13.95
N VAL A 156 8.72 4.00 14.66
CA VAL A 156 8.23 2.65 14.34
C VAL A 156 7.09 2.27 15.26
N TYR A 157 5.88 2.18 14.73
CA TYR A 157 4.67 1.74 15.44
C TYR A 157 4.36 0.28 15.09
N GLY A 158 4.28 -0.58 16.09
CA GLY A 158 3.83 -1.96 15.95
C GLY A 158 2.33 -2.08 16.24
N LEU A 159 1.55 -2.63 15.31
CA LEU A 159 0.15 -2.97 15.57
C LEU A 159 0.08 -4.29 16.31
N ASP A 160 -0.28 -4.26 17.60
CA ASP A 160 -0.31 -5.41 18.50
C ASP A 160 -1.43 -5.23 19.53
N GLU A 161 -2.17 -6.28 19.86
CA GLU A 161 -3.24 -6.26 20.86
C GLU A 161 -2.77 -5.79 22.23
N ARG A 162 -1.48 -5.99 22.54
CA ARG A 162 -0.81 -5.59 23.80
C ARG A 162 -0.40 -4.13 23.83
N GLY A 163 -0.75 -3.36 22.78
CA GLY A 163 -0.45 -1.94 22.71
C GLY A 163 -1.04 -1.19 23.89
N GLU A 164 -0.23 -0.35 24.54
CA GLU A 164 -0.68 0.46 25.69
C GLU A 164 -1.66 1.55 25.22
N ARG A 165 -1.42 2.11 24.03
CA ARG A 165 -2.27 3.16 23.45
C ARG A 165 -3.16 2.59 22.36
N THR A 166 -4.37 3.15 22.21
CA THR A 166 -5.18 2.87 21.05
C THR A 166 -4.66 3.65 19.83
N LEU A 167 -5.04 3.24 18.63
CA LEU A 167 -4.70 4.00 17.41
C LEU A 167 -5.19 5.46 17.47
N ARG A 168 -6.32 5.73 18.13
CA ARG A 168 -6.89 7.07 18.27
C ARG A 168 -6.12 7.97 19.23
N ASP A 169 -5.52 7.36 20.25
CA ASP A 169 -4.76 8.08 21.30
C ASP A 169 -3.27 8.19 20.93
N ALA A 170 -2.86 7.56 19.81
CA ALA A 170 -1.51 7.61 19.32
C ALA A 170 -1.26 8.90 18.52
N GLU A 171 -0.24 9.62 18.91
CA GLU A 171 0.30 10.73 18.12
C GLU A 171 1.33 10.16 17.14
N PHE A 172 0.96 10.12 15.85
CA PHE A 172 1.83 9.58 14.83
C PHE A 172 2.82 10.62 14.33
N ASP A 173 4.10 10.26 14.33
CA ASP A 173 5.16 11.10 13.78
C ASP A 173 4.98 11.30 12.27
N PRO A 174 5.45 12.44 11.72
CA PRO A 174 5.40 12.68 10.27
C PRO A 174 6.04 11.55 9.46
N GLN A 175 7.20 11.04 9.90
CA GLN A 175 7.84 9.87 9.31
C GLN A 175 7.48 8.62 10.13
N THR A 176 6.51 7.87 9.67
CA THR A 176 5.95 6.71 10.37
C THR A 176 6.25 5.42 9.62
N VAL A 177 6.72 4.40 10.35
CA VAL A 177 6.64 3.00 9.93
C VAL A 177 5.54 2.31 10.72
N LEU A 178 4.54 1.78 10.04
CA LEU A 178 3.51 0.92 10.63
C LEU A 178 3.86 -0.54 10.40
N VAL A 179 4.08 -1.30 11.45
CA VAL A 179 4.43 -2.73 11.40
C VAL A 179 3.22 -3.58 11.67
N ILE A 180 2.91 -4.49 10.74
CA ILE A 180 1.76 -5.40 10.80
C ILE A 180 2.27 -6.84 10.90
N GLY A 181 1.80 -7.59 11.89
CA GLY A 181 2.12 -9.00 12.09
C GLY A 181 1.24 -9.96 11.30
N ALA A 182 1.65 -11.22 11.27
CA ALA A 182 0.87 -12.32 10.69
C ALA A 182 -0.40 -12.59 11.49
N GLU A 183 -1.42 -13.11 10.81
CA GLU A 183 -2.67 -13.54 11.46
C GLU A 183 -2.41 -14.62 12.53
N GLY A 184 -3.06 -14.48 13.66
CA GLY A 184 -2.97 -15.40 14.79
C GLY A 184 -1.67 -15.33 15.60
N GLN A 185 -0.53 -15.02 14.98
CA GLN A 185 0.77 -14.91 15.66
C GLN A 185 1.16 -13.47 16.02
N GLY A 186 0.57 -12.48 15.34
CA GLY A 186 0.91 -11.09 15.52
C GLY A 186 2.36 -10.78 15.13
N LEU A 187 2.96 -9.81 15.80
CA LEU A 187 4.35 -9.42 15.60
C LEU A 187 5.30 -10.45 16.23
N ARG A 188 6.29 -10.91 15.49
CA ARG A 188 7.37 -11.71 16.07
C ARG A 188 8.11 -10.93 17.16
N GLN A 189 8.59 -11.62 18.20
CA GLN A 189 9.30 -11.01 19.31
C GLN A 189 10.44 -10.07 18.85
N ARG A 190 11.26 -10.52 17.90
CA ARG A 190 12.37 -9.69 17.37
C ARG A 190 11.90 -8.44 16.65
N THR A 191 10.77 -8.48 15.97
CA THR A 191 10.17 -7.32 15.28
C THR A 191 9.55 -6.39 16.30
N ARG A 192 8.81 -6.94 17.29
CA ARG A 192 8.17 -6.19 18.38
C ARG A 192 9.18 -5.36 19.17
N THR A 193 10.34 -5.91 19.51
CA THR A 193 11.40 -5.18 20.25
C THR A 193 12.05 -4.06 19.45
N LYS A 194 11.74 -3.94 18.15
CA LYS A 194 12.21 -2.87 17.28
C LYS A 194 11.16 -1.77 17.08
N CYS A 195 9.97 -1.96 17.59
CA CYS A 195 8.96 -0.90 17.59
C CYS A 195 9.24 0.08 18.72
N ASP A 196 9.13 1.38 18.43
CA ASP A 196 9.28 2.45 19.43
C ASP A 196 8.01 2.56 20.27
N ALA A 197 6.86 2.22 19.69
CA ALA A 197 5.59 2.11 20.40
C ALA A 197 4.76 0.93 19.85
N LEU A 198 3.95 0.35 20.72
CA LEU A 198 2.90 -0.60 20.34
C LEU A 198 1.55 0.11 20.44
N VAL A 199 0.76 -0.01 19.37
CA VAL A 199 -0.59 0.54 19.29
C VAL A 199 -1.59 -0.56 19.03
N ARG A 200 -2.81 -0.42 19.55
CA ARG A 200 -3.87 -1.41 19.37
C ARG A 200 -5.13 -0.82 18.76
N ILE A 201 -5.85 -1.65 18.04
CA ILE A 201 -7.24 -1.37 17.65
C ILE A 201 -8.11 -1.70 18.86
N PRO A 202 -8.89 -0.74 19.40
CA PRO A 202 -9.81 -1.06 20.50
C PRO A 202 -10.93 -1.95 19.99
N GLY A 203 -11.23 -3.01 20.73
CA GLY A 203 -12.27 -3.96 20.37
C GLY A 203 -11.94 -5.36 20.90
N GLY A 204 -12.63 -6.33 20.34
CA GLY A 204 -12.56 -7.72 20.80
C GLY A 204 -13.73 -8.06 21.71
N ARG A 205 -14.11 -9.32 21.68
CA ARG A 205 -15.06 -9.95 22.61
C ARG A 205 -14.68 -11.43 22.72
N ASP A 206 -15.18 -12.10 23.72
CA ASP A 206 -14.90 -13.52 23.94
C ASP A 206 -15.08 -14.33 22.65
N GLY A 207 -14.01 -15.03 22.23
CA GLY A 207 -13.97 -15.84 21.03
C GLY A 207 -13.62 -15.12 19.73
N VAL A 208 -13.45 -13.78 19.74
CA VAL A 208 -12.95 -12.99 18.58
C VAL A 208 -11.87 -12.02 19.07
N GLU A 209 -10.63 -12.51 19.12
CA GLU A 209 -9.51 -11.79 19.72
C GLU A 209 -8.71 -10.96 18.72
N SER A 210 -8.77 -11.29 17.43
CA SER A 210 -7.98 -10.62 16.40
C SER A 210 -8.76 -10.32 15.13
N LEU A 211 -8.30 -9.35 14.36
CA LEU A 211 -8.79 -9.03 13.03
C LEU A 211 -7.88 -9.64 11.96
N ASN A 212 -8.45 -9.87 10.78
CA ASN A 212 -7.66 -10.15 9.59
C ASN A 212 -6.60 -9.05 9.38
N ALA A 213 -5.37 -9.42 8.97
CA ALA A 213 -4.25 -8.50 8.86
C ALA A 213 -4.51 -7.33 7.90
N ALA A 214 -5.21 -7.55 6.79
CA ALA A 214 -5.54 -6.49 5.85
C ALA A 214 -6.62 -5.54 6.40
N VAL A 215 -7.58 -6.07 7.15
CA VAL A 215 -8.60 -5.26 7.84
C VAL A 215 -7.93 -4.39 8.91
N ALA A 216 -7.08 -4.99 9.75
CA ALA A 216 -6.32 -4.27 10.77
C ALA A 216 -5.44 -3.16 10.16
N THR A 217 -4.75 -3.46 9.05
CA THR A 217 -3.97 -2.49 8.30
C THR A 217 -4.83 -1.33 7.81
N SER A 218 -6.01 -1.63 7.24
CA SER A 218 -6.90 -0.60 6.69
C SER A 218 -7.42 0.36 7.76
N ILE A 219 -7.77 -0.17 8.95
CA ILE A 219 -8.19 0.64 10.10
C ILE A 219 -7.04 1.54 10.56
N ALA A 220 -5.84 0.98 10.72
CA ALA A 220 -4.68 1.74 11.18
C ALA A 220 -4.30 2.86 10.19
N LEU A 221 -4.32 2.58 8.90
CA LEU A 221 -4.06 3.58 7.87
C LEU A 221 -5.12 4.68 7.83
N ALA A 222 -6.39 4.36 8.06
CA ALA A 222 -7.47 5.34 8.12
C ALA A 222 -7.27 6.32 9.29
N GLU A 223 -6.88 5.84 10.47
CA GLU A 223 -6.60 6.68 11.64
C GLU A 223 -5.34 7.55 11.42
N ILE A 224 -4.27 7.00 10.86
CA ILE A 224 -3.06 7.77 10.49
C ILE A 224 -3.40 8.87 9.47
N ALA A 225 -4.18 8.56 8.45
CA ALA A 225 -4.58 9.54 7.44
C ALA A 225 -5.47 10.64 8.02
N ALA A 226 -6.38 10.31 8.93
CA ALA A 226 -7.24 11.28 9.62
C ALA A 226 -6.42 12.25 10.48
N THR A 227 -5.44 11.75 11.24
CA THR A 227 -4.52 12.57 12.05
C THR A 227 -3.74 13.54 11.18
N ARG A 228 -3.12 13.07 10.11
CA ARG A 228 -2.35 13.90 9.17
C ARG A 228 -3.19 14.98 8.48
N SER A 229 -4.43 14.67 8.14
CA SER A 229 -5.35 15.64 7.55
C SER A 229 -5.73 16.75 8.54
N ALA A 230 -5.93 16.41 9.81
CA ALA A 230 -6.20 17.37 10.88
C ALA A 230 -5.01 18.31 11.12
N ASP A 231 -3.79 17.75 11.19
CA ASP A 231 -2.55 18.52 11.38
C ASP A 231 -2.31 19.50 10.22
N SER A 232 -2.53 19.05 8.98
CA SER A 232 -2.41 19.88 7.79
C SER A 232 -3.41 21.04 7.79
N ALA A 233 -4.66 20.78 8.17
CA ALA A 233 -5.71 21.81 8.26
C ALA A 233 -5.40 22.81 9.38
N ALA A 234 -4.90 22.35 10.54
CA ALA A 234 -4.50 23.21 11.65
C ALA A 234 -3.31 24.12 11.26
N ALA A 235 -2.30 23.55 10.57
CA ALA A 235 -1.16 24.31 10.09
C ALA A 235 -1.56 25.39 9.06
N GLU A 236 -2.49 25.08 8.16
CA GLU A 236 -3.00 26.04 7.18
C GLU A 236 -3.80 27.17 7.85
N ALA A 237 -4.66 26.85 8.83
CA ALA A 237 -5.40 27.82 9.60
C ALA A 237 -4.48 28.76 10.38
N ALA A 238 -3.41 28.25 10.98
CA ALA A 238 -2.40 29.02 11.69
C ALA A 238 -1.67 30.00 10.76
N ARG A 239 -1.29 29.56 9.54
CA ARG A 239 -0.66 30.43 8.52
C ARG A 239 -1.56 31.57 8.10
N ARG A 240 -2.84 31.30 7.78
CA ARG A 240 -3.84 32.34 7.41
C ARG A 240 -4.04 33.35 8.53
N SER A 241 -4.06 32.90 9.79
CA SER A 241 -4.21 33.78 10.95
C SER A 241 -2.98 34.70 11.11
N ALA A 242 -1.76 34.19 10.88
CA ALA A 242 -0.52 34.96 10.95
C ALA A 242 -0.44 36.05 9.84
N GLU A 243 -0.84 35.69 8.62
CA GLU A 243 -0.89 36.64 7.47
C GLU A 243 -1.91 37.75 7.70
N GLY A 244 -3.11 37.42 8.22
CA GLY A 244 -4.14 38.41 8.56
C GLY A 244 -3.74 39.35 9.70
N ALA A 245 -2.92 38.89 10.66
CA ALA A 245 -2.39 39.74 11.72
C ALA A 245 -1.26 40.69 11.23
N SER A 246 -0.46 40.22 10.27
CA SER A 246 0.60 41.04 9.66
C SER A 246 0.02 42.18 8.82
N SER A 247 -1.04 41.93 8.04
CA SER A 247 -1.68 42.96 7.20
C SER A 247 -2.40 44.04 8.02
N ARG A 248 -2.88 43.73 9.22
CA ARG A 248 -3.54 44.71 10.13
C ARG A 248 -2.54 45.59 10.89
N ARG A 249 -1.23 45.25 10.91
CA ARG A 249 -0.18 46.07 11.54
C ARG A 249 0.52 47.01 10.55
N ALA A 250 0.29 46.80 9.24
CA ALA A 250 0.91 47.57 8.18
C ALA A 250 0.01 48.68 7.56
N GLY A 251 -1.23 48.78 8.03
CA GLY A 251 -2.18 49.86 7.67
C GLY A 251 -2.56 50.68 8.90
#